data_20096f4a6c4faf3636212060eafad039
#
_entry.id   20096f4a6c4faf3636212060eafad039
#
_cell.length_a   1.000
_cell.length_b   1.000
_cell.length_c   1.000
_cell.angle_alpha   90.00
_cell.angle_beta   90.00
_cell.angle_gamma   90.00
#
_symmetry.space_group_name_H-M   'P 1'
#
loop_
_entity.id
_entity.type
_entity.pdbx_description
1 polymer ?
#
loop_
_entity_poly.entity_id
_entity_poly.type
_entity_poly.pdbx_seq_one_letter_code
_entity_poly.pdbx_strand_id
1 'polypeptide(L)'
;MAPLRGWCAKGRRLPARVPHGHWKTLTFLAGLRADGVVAPCVFDGPINGTCFRAYVEQILVPALRPGDVVILDNLGSHKGAAVRHAIRAAGAHMLFLPPYSPDLNPIEQVFAKLKHLLRKAAKRTLEDTWRTIGDLIHAFPPKECQRYLVNAGYASA
;
A
#
# COMPACT_ATOMS: atom_id res chain seq x y z
N MET A 1 -15.12 3.64 -3.57
CA MET A 1 -15.32 3.48 -2.10
C MET A 1 -16.23 4.60 -1.59
N ALA A 2 -17.10 4.33 -0.62
CA ALA A 2 -17.98 5.35 -0.02
C ALA A 2 -17.66 5.52 1.48
N PRO A 3 -17.94 6.71 2.08
CA PRO A 3 -17.84 6.89 3.52
C PRO A 3 -18.76 5.92 4.26
N LEU A 4 -18.27 5.30 5.32
CA LEU A 4 -19.04 4.35 6.13
C LEU A 4 -19.96 5.05 7.15
N ARG A 5 -19.70 6.31 7.46
CA ARG A 5 -20.40 7.12 8.47
C ARG A 5 -20.46 8.57 8.03
N GLY A 6 -21.43 9.30 8.53
CA GLY A 6 -21.60 10.75 8.34
C GLY A 6 -22.32 11.36 9.56
N TRP A 7 -22.41 12.68 9.58
CA TRP A 7 -23.06 13.43 10.65
C TRP A 7 -24.35 14.07 10.14
N CYS A 8 -25.39 14.00 10.95
CA CYS A 8 -26.64 14.74 10.72
C CYS A 8 -27.26 15.14 12.07
N ALA A 9 -28.28 15.97 12.04
CA ALA A 9 -29.00 16.40 13.24
C ALA A 9 -29.58 15.18 13.98
N LYS A 10 -29.54 15.23 15.31
CA LYS A 10 -30.07 14.18 16.18
C LYS A 10 -31.54 13.85 15.79
N GLY A 11 -31.84 12.57 15.65
CA GLY A 11 -33.18 12.10 15.28
C GLY A 11 -33.48 12.12 13.77
N ARG A 12 -32.54 12.54 12.92
CA ARG A 12 -32.70 12.48 11.47
C ARG A 12 -31.86 11.37 10.85
N ARG A 13 -32.44 10.71 9.81
CA ARG A 13 -31.68 9.75 8.99
C ARG A 13 -30.81 10.51 8.00
N LEU A 14 -29.53 10.13 7.90
CA LEU A 14 -28.60 10.66 6.89
C LEU A 14 -28.77 9.88 5.59
N PRO A 15 -29.45 10.39 4.57
CA PRO A 15 -29.48 9.77 3.26
C PRO A 15 -28.14 10.02 2.57
N ALA A 16 -27.45 8.98 2.13
CA ALA A 16 -26.24 9.08 1.34
C ALA A 16 -26.40 8.26 0.06
N ARG A 17 -25.98 8.84 -1.07
CA ARG A 17 -25.91 8.11 -2.34
C ARG A 17 -24.61 7.35 -2.38
N VAL A 18 -24.70 6.03 -2.34
CA VAL A 18 -23.54 5.13 -2.48
C VAL A 18 -23.41 4.75 -3.96
N PRO A 19 -22.21 4.78 -4.56
CA PRO A 19 -22.02 4.25 -5.89
C PRO A 19 -22.47 2.79 -5.95
N HIS A 20 -23.43 2.49 -6.82
CA HIS A 20 -23.93 1.13 -7.05
C HIS A 20 -23.31 0.61 -8.36
N GLY A 21 -22.75 -0.60 -8.36
CA GLY A 21 -22.16 -1.23 -9.54
C GLY A 21 -21.36 -2.48 -9.16
N HIS A 22 -20.92 -3.22 -10.17
CA HIS A 22 -20.02 -4.35 -9.94
C HIS A 22 -18.72 -3.88 -9.27
N TRP A 23 -18.42 -4.44 -8.11
CA TRP A 23 -17.21 -4.16 -7.36
C TRP A 23 -16.01 -4.76 -8.10
N LYS A 24 -15.24 -3.90 -8.76
CA LYS A 24 -13.93 -4.31 -9.28
C LYS A 24 -12.89 -4.22 -8.17
N THR A 25 -12.11 -5.28 -8.02
CA THR A 25 -10.99 -5.29 -7.09
C THR A 25 -9.85 -4.49 -7.68
N LEU A 26 -9.35 -3.51 -6.95
CA LEU A 26 -8.10 -2.84 -7.23
C LEU A 26 -7.09 -3.23 -6.17
N THR A 27 -5.91 -3.65 -6.60
CA THR A 27 -4.80 -3.94 -5.70
C THR A 27 -3.75 -2.84 -5.84
N PHE A 28 -3.42 -2.20 -4.72
CA PHE A 28 -2.36 -1.21 -4.63
C PHE A 28 -1.16 -1.82 -3.94
N LEU A 29 0.00 -1.74 -4.59
CA LEU A 29 1.30 -2.13 -4.05
C LEU A 29 2.20 -0.91 -3.96
N ALA A 30 3.02 -0.86 -2.91
CA ALA A 30 4.04 0.16 -2.73
C ALA A 30 5.08 -0.31 -1.71
N GLY A 31 6.21 0.36 -1.64
CA GLY A 31 7.17 0.27 -0.55
C GLY A 31 7.10 1.50 0.34
N LEU A 32 7.45 1.35 1.62
CA LEU A 32 7.62 2.44 2.55
C LEU A 32 9.08 2.58 2.93
N ARG A 33 9.62 3.79 2.78
CA ARG A 33 10.93 4.22 3.28
C ARG A 33 10.75 5.33 4.30
N ALA A 34 11.82 5.67 5.02
CA ALA A 34 11.82 6.78 5.95
C ALA A 34 11.58 8.14 5.26
N ASP A 35 11.93 8.26 3.99
CA ASP A 35 11.80 9.47 3.18
C ASP A 35 10.53 9.54 2.33
N GLY A 36 9.74 8.46 2.26
CA GLY A 36 8.48 8.47 1.50
C GLY A 36 7.95 7.11 1.11
N VAL A 37 6.86 7.14 0.35
CA VAL A 37 6.28 5.97 -0.33
C VAL A 37 6.98 5.80 -1.67
N VAL A 38 7.48 4.60 -1.96
CA VAL A 38 8.25 4.29 -3.17
C VAL A 38 7.61 3.13 -3.94
N ALA A 39 7.97 3.00 -5.21
CA ALA A 39 7.52 1.92 -6.08
C ALA A 39 5.99 1.71 -6.08
N PRO A 40 5.14 2.76 -6.20
CA PRO A 40 3.71 2.62 -6.21
C PRO A 40 3.23 1.95 -7.50
N CYS A 41 2.31 1.02 -7.38
CA CYS A 41 1.68 0.34 -8.51
C CYS A 41 0.23 -0.02 -8.20
N VAL A 42 -0.64 0.11 -9.19
CA VAL A 42 -2.05 -0.30 -9.10
C VAL A 42 -2.31 -1.39 -10.13
N PHE A 43 -2.94 -2.47 -9.69
CA PHE A 43 -3.40 -3.55 -10.56
C PHE A 43 -4.92 -3.55 -10.64
N ASP A 44 -5.47 -3.74 -11.83
CA ASP A 44 -6.90 -4.02 -12.03
C ASP A 44 -7.14 -5.51 -11.80
N GLY A 45 -7.50 -5.86 -10.56
CA GLY A 45 -7.76 -7.22 -10.13
C GLY A 45 -6.98 -7.65 -8.87
N PRO A 46 -7.18 -8.90 -8.44
CA PRO A 46 -6.44 -9.49 -7.33
C PRO A 46 -4.99 -9.78 -7.73
N ILE A 47 -4.07 -9.62 -6.77
CA ILE A 47 -2.67 -9.96 -6.96
C ILE A 47 -2.46 -11.48 -6.86
N ASN A 48 -1.62 -11.99 -7.75
CA ASN A 48 -1.12 -13.36 -7.69
C ASN A 48 0.41 -13.38 -7.73
N GLY A 49 1.03 -14.55 -7.60
CA GLY A 49 2.49 -14.68 -7.59
C GLY A 49 3.17 -14.15 -8.86
N THR A 50 2.55 -14.32 -10.05
CA THR A 50 3.09 -13.81 -11.31
C THR A 50 3.04 -12.30 -11.38
N CYS A 51 1.90 -11.68 -11.00
CA CYS A 51 1.78 -10.22 -10.93
C CYS A 51 2.72 -9.62 -9.89
N PHE A 52 2.86 -10.27 -8.72
CA PHE A 52 3.79 -9.82 -7.70
C PHE A 52 5.24 -9.89 -8.16
N ARG A 53 5.63 -10.97 -8.86
CA ARG A 53 6.94 -11.08 -9.48
C ARG A 53 7.20 -9.96 -10.48
N ALA A 54 6.26 -9.69 -11.38
CA ALA A 54 6.37 -8.61 -12.35
C ALA A 54 6.53 -7.24 -11.67
N TYR A 55 5.74 -6.99 -10.61
CA TYR A 55 5.89 -5.79 -9.78
C TYR A 55 7.30 -5.67 -9.19
N VAL A 56 7.82 -6.76 -8.61
CA VAL A 56 9.17 -6.74 -8.01
C VAL A 56 10.23 -6.46 -9.06
N GLU A 57 10.19 -7.18 -10.20
CA GLU A 57 11.22 -7.04 -11.24
C GLU A 57 11.19 -5.68 -11.93
N GLN A 58 10.00 -5.13 -12.21
CA GLN A 58 9.84 -3.96 -13.06
C GLN A 58 9.73 -2.64 -12.28
N ILE A 59 9.27 -2.68 -11.03
CA ILE A 59 8.93 -1.47 -10.29
C ILE A 59 9.67 -1.38 -8.96
N LEU A 60 9.71 -2.45 -8.17
CA LEU A 60 10.37 -2.41 -6.87
C LEU A 60 11.90 -2.41 -7.01
N VAL A 61 12.46 -3.35 -7.79
CA VAL A 61 13.91 -3.48 -7.97
C VAL A 61 14.58 -2.19 -8.44
N PRO A 62 14.04 -1.45 -9.45
CA PRO A 62 14.61 -0.16 -9.83
C PRO A 62 14.61 0.91 -8.73
N ALA A 63 13.76 0.78 -7.71
CA ALA A 63 13.69 1.69 -6.58
C ALA A 63 14.58 1.25 -5.40
N LEU A 64 15.18 0.05 -5.45
CA LEU A 64 16.06 -0.47 -4.41
C LEU A 64 17.47 0.14 -4.53
N ARG A 65 18.13 0.24 -3.38
CA ARG A 65 19.54 0.62 -3.24
C ARG A 65 20.33 -0.57 -2.70
N PRO A 66 21.59 -0.75 -3.11
CA PRO A 66 22.44 -1.77 -2.50
C PRO A 66 22.49 -1.61 -0.97
N GLY A 67 22.31 -2.73 -0.26
CA GLY A 67 22.24 -2.75 1.21
C GLY A 67 20.83 -2.58 1.79
N ASP A 68 19.81 -2.28 0.98
CA ASP A 68 18.42 -2.24 1.47
C ASP A 68 17.98 -3.58 2.04
N VAL A 69 17.12 -3.51 3.05
CA VAL A 69 16.41 -4.67 3.61
C VAL A 69 14.92 -4.54 3.26
N VAL A 70 14.46 -5.38 2.33
CA VAL A 70 13.06 -5.45 1.93
C VAL A 70 12.30 -6.34 2.90
N ILE A 71 11.41 -5.74 3.68
CA ILE A 71 10.58 -6.44 4.65
C ILE A 71 9.22 -6.68 4.04
N LEU A 72 8.78 -7.93 4.02
CA LEU A 72 7.51 -8.37 3.43
C LEU A 72 6.68 -9.12 4.46
N ASP A 73 5.38 -9.07 4.30
CA ASP A 73 4.50 -9.98 5.02
C ASP A 73 4.71 -11.45 4.58
N ASN A 74 4.16 -12.37 5.35
CA ASN A 74 4.39 -13.80 5.16
C ASN A 74 3.41 -14.46 4.16
N LEU A 75 2.89 -13.70 3.17
CA LEU A 75 2.00 -14.24 2.14
C LEU A 75 2.73 -15.19 1.18
N GLY A 76 2.03 -16.25 0.78
CA GLY A 76 2.59 -17.25 -0.15
C GLY A 76 3.02 -16.68 -1.50
N SER A 77 2.30 -15.68 -2.02
CA SER A 77 2.63 -14.99 -3.28
C SER A 77 3.96 -14.25 -3.24
N HIS A 78 4.48 -13.89 -2.04
CA HIS A 78 5.73 -13.15 -1.87
C HIS A 78 6.96 -14.07 -1.81
N LYS A 79 6.77 -15.39 -1.64
CA LYS A 79 7.85 -16.35 -1.36
C LYS A 79 8.53 -16.94 -2.61
N GLY A 80 8.17 -16.48 -3.80
CA GLY A 80 8.71 -17.00 -5.06
C GLY A 80 10.24 -16.92 -5.13
N ALA A 81 10.90 -17.99 -5.64
CA ALA A 81 12.35 -18.00 -5.81
C ALA A 81 12.85 -16.86 -6.73
N ALA A 82 12.09 -16.56 -7.79
CA ALA A 82 12.40 -15.47 -8.71
C ALA A 82 12.39 -14.09 -8.01
N VAL A 83 11.42 -13.86 -7.10
CA VAL A 83 11.35 -12.62 -6.29
C VAL A 83 12.61 -12.48 -5.43
N ARG A 84 13.01 -13.54 -4.74
CA ARG A 84 14.25 -13.55 -3.92
C ARG A 84 15.48 -13.27 -4.77
N HIS A 85 15.56 -13.90 -5.93
CA HIS A 85 16.67 -13.71 -6.85
C HIS A 85 16.77 -12.27 -7.33
N ALA A 86 15.65 -11.68 -7.78
CA ALA A 86 15.61 -10.31 -8.27
C ALA A 86 16.04 -9.29 -7.20
N ILE A 87 15.53 -9.41 -5.96
CA ILE A 87 15.91 -8.53 -4.86
C ILE A 87 17.39 -8.68 -4.51
N ARG A 88 17.91 -9.91 -4.44
CA ARG A 88 19.35 -10.16 -4.17
C ARG A 88 20.25 -9.63 -5.29
N ALA A 89 19.85 -9.80 -6.54
CA ALA A 89 20.61 -9.28 -7.69
C ALA A 89 20.72 -7.76 -7.68
N ALA A 90 19.76 -7.06 -7.06
CA ALA A 90 19.82 -5.61 -6.81
C ALA A 90 20.74 -5.23 -5.62
N GLY A 91 21.41 -6.18 -4.99
CA GLY A 91 22.24 -5.94 -3.80
C GLY A 91 21.46 -5.73 -2.52
N ALA A 92 20.16 -6.09 -2.49
CA ALA A 92 19.29 -5.94 -1.33
C ALA A 92 19.05 -7.28 -0.63
N HIS A 93 18.64 -7.21 0.63
CA HIS A 93 18.27 -8.36 1.46
C HIS A 93 16.76 -8.47 1.60
N MET A 94 16.25 -9.65 1.90
CA MET A 94 14.83 -9.88 2.07
C MET A 94 14.54 -10.55 3.41
N LEU A 95 13.61 -9.99 4.17
CA LEU A 95 13.09 -10.54 5.42
C LEU A 95 11.57 -10.71 5.33
N PHE A 96 11.07 -11.77 5.96
CA PHE A 96 9.63 -11.96 6.12
C PHE A 96 9.22 -11.69 7.56
N LEU A 97 8.11 -10.98 7.71
CA LEU A 97 7.47 -10.81 9.01
C LEU A 97 6.92 -12.14 9.52
N PRO A 98 6.78 -12.30 10.85
CA PRO A 98 6.06 -13.43 11.41
C PRO A 98 4.64 -13.52 10.85
N PRO A 99 4.03 -14.70 10.79
CA PRO A 99 2.62 -14.85 10.42
C PRO A 99 1.73 -14.01 11.34
N TYR A 100 0.68 -13.42 10.77
CA TYR A 100 -0.33 -12.64 11.51
C TYR A 100 0.20 -11.46 12.34
N SER A 101 1.24 -10.78 11.85
CA SER A 101 1.85 -9.63 12.53
C SER A 101 1.74 -8.33 11.71
N PRO A 102 0.53 -7.83 11.44
CA PRO A 102 0.34 -6.58 10.68
C PRO A 102 0.83 -5.34 11.44
N ASP A 103 0.91 -5.41 12.76
CA ASP A 103 1.47 -4.39 13.66
C ASP A 103 2.96 -4.14 13.42
N LEU A 104 3.69 -5.16 12.98
CA LEU A 104 5.09 -5.05 12.58
C LEU A 104 5.26 -4.57 11.12
N ASN A 105 4.18 -4.36 10.39
CA ASN A 105 4.22 -3.90 9.01
C ASN A 105 3.82 -2.42 8.90
N PRO A 106 4.77 -1.47 8.87
CA PRO A 106 4.47 -0.05 8.94
C PRO A 106 3.68 0.47 7.74
N ILE A 107 3.73 -0.20 6.58
CA ILE A 107 2.99 0.20 5.38
C ILE A 107 1.47 0.06 5.55
N GLU A 108 1.00 -0.75 6.51
CA GLU A 108 -0.43 -0.86 6.82
C GLU A 108 -1.01 0.49 7.29
N GLN A 109 -0.23 1.31 7.98
CA GLN A 109 -0.63 2.67 8.38
C GLN A 109 -0.78 3.58 7.16
N VAL A 110 0.10 3.45 6.17
CA VAL A 110 -0.03 4.13 4.86
C VAL A 110 -1.32 3.71 4.17
N PHE A 111 -1.60 2.42 4.09
CA PHE A 111 -2.82 1.89 3.47
C PHE A 111 -4.08 2.33 4.21
N ALA A 112 -4.06 2.39 5.53
CA ALA A 112 -5.18 2.88 6.33
C ALA A 112 -5.51 4.36 5.99
N LYS A 113 -4.50 5.23 5.97
CA LYS A 113 -4.66 6.64 5.58
C LYS A 113 -5.09 6.78 4.13
N LEU A 114 -4.46 6.07 3.20
CA LEU A 114 -4.81 6.10 1.77
C LEU A 114 -6.28 5.68 1.56
N LYS A 115 -6.72 4.58 2.18
CA LYS A 115 -8.12 4.14 2.14
C LYS A 115 -9.08 5.20 2.69
N HIS A 116 -8.70 5.88 3.77
CA HIS A 116 -9.52 6.98 4.32
C HIS A 116 -9.65 8.13 3.33
N LEU A 117 -8.55 8.59 2.74
CA LEU A 117 -8.52 9.68 1.77
C LEU A 117 -9.28 9.33 0.49
N LEU A 118 -9.15 8.11 -0.02
CA LEU A 118 -9.91 7.63 -1.19
C LEU A 118 -11.42 7.58 -0.92
N ARG A 119 -11.84 7.16 0.29
CA ARG A 119 -13.26 7.21 0.67
C ARG A 119 -13.79 8.66 0.70
N LYS A 120 -12.99 9.59 1.22
CA LYS A 120 -13.32 11.02 1.24
C LYS A 120 -13.42 11.61 -0.18
N ALA A 121 -12.51 11.20 -1.07
CA ALA A 121 -12.51 11.65 -2.47
C ALA A 121 -13.73 11.13 -3.27
N ALA A 122 -14.37 10.04 -2.82
CA ALA A 122 -15.62 9.47 -3.37
C ALA A 122 -15.62 9.28 -4.89
N LYS A 123 -14.47 8.94 -5.48
CA LYS A 123 -14.33 8.73 -6.94
C LYS A 123 -15.14 7.53 -7.39
N ARG A 124 -15.73 7.62 -8.60
CA ARG A 124 -16.68 6.62 -9.13
C ARG A 124 -16.09 5.76 -10.24
N THR A 125 -15.07 6.25 -10.94
CA THR A 125 -14.41 5.51 -12.02
C THR A 125 -13.08 4.92 -11.55
N LEU A 126 -12.62 3.88 -12.23
CA LEU A 126 -11.30 3.29 -12.00
C LEU A 126 -10.20 4.31 -12.29
N GLU A 127 -10.32 4.99 -13.42
CA GLU A 127 -9.34 5.98 -13.88
C GLU A 127 -9.19 7.13 -12.88
N ASP A 128 -10.30 7.71 -12.41
CA ASP A 128 -10.25 8.74 -11.37
C ASP A 128 -9.67 8.23 -10.06
N THR A 129 -9.92 6.97 -9.72
CA THR A 129 -9.34 6.34 -8.54
C THR A 129 -7.83 6.21 -8.69
N TRP A 130 -7.32 5.78 -9.84
CA TRP A 130 -5.88 5.68 -10.11
C TRP A 130 -5.17 7.02 -10.05
N ARG A 131 -5.73 8.04 -10.73
CA ARG A 131 -5.21 9.41 -10.66
C ARG A 131 -5.17 9.91 -9.23
N THR A 132 -6.26 9.70 -8.48
CA THR A 132 -6.34 10.12 -7.08
C THR A 132 -5.30 9.38 -6.21
N ILE A 133 -5.01 8.10 -6.44
CA ILE A 133 -3.93 7.38 -5.74
C ILE A 133 -2.59 8.04 -6.04
N GLY A 134 -2.31 8.35 -7.31
CA GLY A 134 -1.09 9.04 -7.72
C GLY A 134 -0.90 10.38 -7.00
N ASP A 135 -1.96 11.20 -6.93
CA ASP A 135 -1.93 12.48 -6.23
C ASP A 135 -1.73 12.31 -4.71
N LEU A 136 -2.41 11.31 -4.13
CA LEU A 136 -2.39 11.07 -2.69
C LEU A 136 -1.06 10.49 -2.17
N ILE A 137 -0.21 9.91 -3.03
CA ILE A 137 1.13 9.43 -2.62
C ILE A 137 1.97 10.58 -2.08
N HIS A 138 1.81 11.78 -2.62
CA HIS A 138 2.51 12.98 -2.14
C HIS A 138 1.98 13.51 -0.78
N ALA A 139 0.87 12.96 -0.27
CA ALA A 139 0.33 13.30 1.05
C ALA A 139 1.02 12.58 2.22
N PHE A 140 2.13 11.89 1.96
CA PHE A 140 2.93 11.16 2.95
C PHE A 140 4.32 11.81 3.10
N PRO A 141 4.45 12.87 3.91
CA PRO A 141 5.74 13.54 4.10
C PRO A 141 6.72 12.64 4.88
N PRO A 142 8.05 12.86 4.74
CA PRO A 142 9.08 12.05 5.38
C PRO A 142 8.90 11.88 6.90
N LYS A 143 8.56 12.95 7.62
CA LYS A 143 8.30 12.89 9.07
C LYS A 143 7.18 11.92 9.45
N GLU A 144 6.17 11.79 8.61
CA GLU A 144 5.06 10.86 8.83
C GLU A 144 5.49 9.42 8.54
N CYS A 145 6.23 9.21 7.45
CA CYS A 145 6.78 7.90 7.09
C CYS A 145 7.72 7.37 8.19
N GLN A 146 8.58 8.22 8.74
CA GLN A 146 9.44 7.89 9.89
C GLN A 146 8.62 7.47 11.10
N ARG A 147 7.53 8.19 11.43
CA ARG A 147 6.64 7.82 12.55
C ARG A 147 6.00 6.45 12.34
N TYR A 148 5.61 6.10 11.13
CA TYR A 148 5.07 4.77 10.84
C TYR A 148 6.10 3.67 11.10
N LEU A 149 7.36 3.89 10.74
CA LEU A 149 8.46 2.96 11.02
C LEU A 149 8.68 2.83 12.55
N VAL A 150 8.75 3.94 13.26
CA VAL A 150 8.90 3.94 14.73
C VAL A 150 7.73 3.23 15.42
N ASN A 151 6.50 3.50 14.99
CA ASN A 151 5.30 2.86 15.54
C ASN A 151 5.30 1.34 15.36
N ALA A 152 5.91 0.84 14.29
CA ALA A 152 6.05 -0.59 14.03
C ALA A 152 7.32 -1.22 14.67
N GLY A 153 8.03 -0.46 15.52
CA GLY A 153 9.20 -0.94 16.27
C GLY A 153 10.52 -0.86 15.51
N TYR A 154 10.57 -0.23 14.34
CA TYR A 154 11.83 0.02 13.64
C TYR A 154 12.49 1.27 14.24
N ALA A 155 13.75 1.13 14.68
CA ALA A 155 14.50 2.26 15.19
C ALA A 155 14.65 3.34 14.12
N SER A 156 14.46 4.60 14.51
CA SER A 156 14.94 5.73 13.72
C SER A 156 16.45 5.65 13.65
N ALA A 157 16.99 5.50 12.46
CA ALA A 157 18.41 5.69 12.26
C ALA A 157 18.78 7.15 12.51
#